data_880f5bc53848e644d02b9f93e5164e73
#
_entry.id   880f5bc53848e644d02b9f93e5164e73
#
_cell.length_a   1.000
_cell.length_b   1.000
_cell.length_c   1.000
_cell.angle_alpha   90.00
_cell.angle_beta   90.00
_cell.angle_gamma   90.00
#
_symmetry.space_group_name_H-M   'P 1'
#
loop_
_entity.id
_entity.type
_entity.pdbx_description
1 polymer ?
#
loop_
_entity_poly.entity_id
_entity_poly.type
_entity_poly.pdbx_seq_one_letter_code
_entity_poly.pdbx_strand_id
1 'polypeptide(L)'
;MSAARAPRAHVPEVVWHDVECGAYAEDLPLWRDLATIHGGPVLDVGAGTGRVTLHVAARGYEVVALDRSPALLAALRERATGLPVQTVAADARDFDLPGRRFGLILVPMQTAQLFGGPEGRAAFLRCAAAVLAPGGLLAIAIADALETFDEVRCMPPMPDIREIDGIVYASRPVSVHEEPDGAVIRRIRETVDTTGHRTVEEDLIRLDHLDPATLEAEGAAAGFRVDRARAIPETDEYVGSTVVMLRG
;
A
#
# COMPACT_ATOMS: atom_id res chain seq x y z
N MET A 1 2.73 -38.11 21.31
CA MET A 1 2.49 -36.83 22.02
C MET A 1 3.17 -35.75 21.20
N SER A 2 2.41 -35.01 20.39
CA SER A 2 2.93 -33.88 19.59
C SER A 2 3.17 -32.72 20.55
N ALA A 3 4.41 -32.25 20.65
CA ALA A 3 4.71 -31.05 21.42
C ALA A 3 3.99 -29.87 20.72
N ALA A 4 3.05 -29.25 21.41
CA ALA A 4 2.42 -28.01 20.97
C ALA A 4 3.54 -26.99 20.78
N ARG A 5 3.75 -26.55 19.54
CA ARG A 5 4.69 -25.47 19.19
C ARG A 5 4.20 -24.21 19.90
N ALA A 6 5.05 -23.62 20.74
CA ALA A 6 4.72 -22.34 21.38
C ALA A 6 4.24 -21.34 20.31
N PRO A 7 3.19 -20.55 20.58
CA PRO A 7 2.71 -19.57 19.63
C PRO A 7 3.87 -18.64 19.24
N ARG A 8 4.09 -18.45 17.95
CA ARG A 8 5.05 -17.47 17.45
C ARG A 8 4.56 -16.11 17.92
N ALA A 9 5.42 -15.35 18.57
CA ALA A 9 5.12 -13.95 18.88
C ALA A 9 4.88 -13.21 17.55
N HIS A 10 3.66 -12.82 17.30
CA HIS A 10 3.31 -12.05 16.11
C HIS A 10 3.85 -10.64 16.27
N VAL A 11 4.48 -10.11 15.22
CA VAL A 11 4.92 -8.71 15.18
C VAL A 11 3.67 -7.84 14.96
N PRO A 12 3.28 -6.97 15.90
CA PRO A 12 2.01 -6.23 15.84
C PRO A 12 1.83 -5.46 14.52
N GLU A 13 2.89 -4.80 14.04
CA GLU A 13 2.88 -4.05 12.79
C GLU A 13 2.48 -4.94 11.58
N VAL A 14 3.01 -6.17 11.51
CA VAL A 14 2.69 -7.13 10.44
C VAL A 14 1.24 -7.57 10.53
N VAL A 15 0.77 -7.84 11.75
CA VAL A 15 -0.62 -8.28 11.97
C VAL A 15 -1.59 -7.20 11.54
N TRP A 16 -1.41 -5.97 12.02
CA TRP A 16 -2.31 -4.87 11.68
C TRP A 16 -2.28 -4.51 10.20
N HIS A 17 -1.09 -4.51 9.59
CA HIS A 17 -1.00 -4.33 8.14
C HIS A 17 -1.79 -5.41 7.37
N ASP A 18 -1.70 -6.66 7.79
CA ASP A 18 -2.42 -7.76 7.15
C ASP A 18 -3.94 -7.67 7.39
N VAL A 19 -4.37 -7.25 8.57
CA VAL A 19 -5.79 -7.03 8.87
C VAL A 19 -6.36 -5.93 8.00
N GLU A 20 -5.69 -4.79 7.93
CA GLU A 20 -6.20 -3.55 7.34
C GLU A 20 -6.04 -3.47 5.82
N CYS A 21 -5.04 -4.17 5.25
CA CYS A 21 -4.73 -4.08 3.82
C CYS A 21 -4.83 -5.43 3.10
N GLY A 22 -4.74 -6.54 3.83
CA GLY A 22 -4.52 -7.86 3.21
C GLY A 22 -5.72 -8.43 2.46
N ALA A 23 -6.94 -8.02 2.79
CA ALA A 23 -8.15 -8.49 2.13
C ALA A 23 -8.48 -7.74 0.83
N TYR A 24 -7.96 -6.53 0.65
CA TYR A 24 -8.22 -5.73 -0.54
C TYR A 24 -7.65 -6.38 -1.80
N ALA A 25 -8.50 -6.67 -2.78
CA ALA A 25 -8.13 -7.37 -4.00
C ALA A 25 -8.59 -6.68 -5.29
N GLU A 26 -9.38 -5.62 -5.20
CA GLU A 26 -10.03 -4.97 -6.34
C GLU A 26 -9.04 -4.34 -7.31
N ASP A 27 -7.86 -3.95 -6.84
CA ASP A 27 -6.78 -3.37 -7.64
C ASP A 27 -5.86 -4.42 -8.29
N LEU A 28 -5.85 -5.67 -7.79
CA LEU A 28 -4.92 -6.70 -8.24
C LEU A 28 -5.01 -7.03 -9.75
N PRO A 29 -6.22 -7.05 -10.37
CA PRO A 29 -6.33 -7.23 -11.81
C PRO A 29 -5.61 -6.16 -12.60
N LEU A 30 -5.71 -4.88 -12.17
CA LEU A 30 -5.04 -3.78 -12.85
C LEU A 30 -3.50 -3.92 -12.79
N TRP A 31 -2.95 -4.19 -11.60
CA TRP A 31 -1.50 -4.38 -11.43
C TRP A 31 -0.97 -5.54 -12.26
N ARG A 32 -1.69 -6.64 -12.32
CA ARG A 32 -1.37 -7.78 -13.17
C ARG A 32 -1.35 -7.39 -14.65
N ASP A 33 -2.38 -6.68 -15.11
CA ASP A 33 -2.51 -6.30 -16.52
C ASP A 33 -1.40 -5.32 -16.92
N LEU A 34 -1.04 -4.39 -16.04
CA LEU A 34 0.09 -3.49 -16.25
C LEU A 34 1.43 -4.26 -16.32
N ALA A 35 1.65 -5.25 -15.43
CA ALA A 35 2.83 -6.09 -15.48
C ALA A 35 2.88 -6.91 -16.78
N THR A 36 1.73 -7.35 -17.29
CA THR A 36 1.66 -8.07 -18.57
C THR A 36 2.01 -7.17 -19.77
N ILE A 37 1.59 -5.90 -19.74
CA ILE A 37 1.82 -4.95 -20.83
C ILE A 37 3.27 -4.42 -20.84
N HIS A 38 3.82 -4.10 -19.66
CA HIS A 38 5.11 -3.43 -19.52
C HIS A 38 6.27 -4.39 -19.25
N GLY A 39 5.98 -5.62 -18.84
CA GLY A 39 7.00 -6.60 -18.46
C GLY A 39 7.69 -6.24 -17.14
N GLY A 40 8.77 -6.97 -16.83
CA GLY A 40 9.62 -6.72 -15.67
C GLY A 40 10.99 -6.19 -16.06
N PRO A 41 11.82 -5.86 -15.06
CA PRO A 41 11.51 -5.95 -13.63
C PRO A 41 10.51 -4.89 -13.17
N VAL A 42 9.74 -5.23 -12.12
CA VAL A 42 8.73 -4.36 -11.50
C VAL A 42 9.26 -3.84 -10.17
N LEU A 43 9.07 -2.54 -9.90
CA LEU A 43 9.28 -1.96 -8.58
C LEU A 43 7.91 -1.74 -7.91
N ASP A 44 7.70 -2.35 -6.75
CA ASP A 44 6.51 -2.16 -5.91
C ASP A 44 6.89 -1.29 -4.71
N VAL A 45 6.33 -0.08 -4.65
CA VAL A 45 6.66 0.95 -3.65
C VAL A 45 5.58 0.99 -2.57
N GLY A 46 6.01 0.91 -1.30
CA GLY A 46 5.11 0.70 -0.17
C GLY A 46 4.59 -0.74 -0.16
N ALA A 47 5.47 -1.69 -0.46
CA ALA A 47 5.10 -3.09 -0.68
C ALA A 47 4.48 -3.78 0.54
N GLY A 48 4.75 -3.29 1.74
CA GLY A 48 4.25 -3.85 2.99
C GLY A 48 4.59 -5.32 3.14
N THR A 49 3.58 -6.11 3.47
CA THR A 49 3.70 -7.58 3.59
C THR A 49 3.56 -8.32 2.25
N GLY A 50 3.43 -7.58 1.13
CA GLY A 50 3.56 -8.12 -0.22
C GLY A 50 2.27 -8.43 -0.96
N ARG A 51 1.14 -7.81 -0.64
CA ARG A 51 -0.15 -8.07 -1.29
C ARG A 51 -0.05 -7.99 -2.83
N VAL A 52 0.51 -6.90 -3.36
CA VAL A 52 0.71 -6.71 -4.81
C VAL A 52 1.95 -7.46 -5.28
N THR A 53 3.07 -7.33 -4.56
CA THR A 53 4.34 -8.03 -4.88
C THR A 53 4.13 -9.52 -5.14
N LEU A 54 3.49 -10.25 -4.21
CA LEU A 54 3.27 -11.70 -4.33
C LEU A 54 2.36 -12.03 -5.51
N HIS A 55 1.33 -11.20 -5.73
CA HIS A 55 0.40 -11.39 -6.83
C HIS A 55 1.07 -11.27 -8.21
N VAL A 56 2.01 -10.31 -8.36
CA VAL A 56 2.77 -10.10 -9.60
C VAL A 56 3.87 -11.16 -9.75
N ALA A 57 4.64 -11.43 -8.68
CA ALA A 57 5.73 -12.39 -8.71
C ALA A 57 5.28 -13.83 -8.95
N ALA A 58 4.09 -14.22 -8.48
CA ALA A 58 3.50 -15.54 -8.75
C ALA A 58 3.25 -15.81 -10.25
N ARG A 59 3.32 -14.77 -11.10
CA ARG A 59 3.23 -14.88 -12.56
C ARG A 59 4.58 -14.91 -13.26
N GLY A 60 5.67 -14.97 -12.49
CA GLY A 60 7.04 -15.07 -13.00
C GLY A 60 7.73 -13.74 -13.25
N TYR A 61 7.12 -12.61 -12.91
CA TYR A 61 7.80 -11.30 -13.02
C TYR A 61 8.79 -11.12 -11.87
N GLU A 62 10.00 -10.64 -12.19
CA GLU A 62 10.93 -10.17 -11.16
C GLU A 62 10.36 -8.90 -10.50
N VAL A 63 10.24 -8.93 -9.16
CA VAL A 63 9.72 -7.80 -8.38
C VAL A 63 10.77 -7.36 -7.35
N VAL A 64 11.06 -6.08 -7.34
CA VAL A 64 11.74 -5.41 -6.23
C VAL A 64 10.68 -4.73 -5.37
N ALA A 65 10.56 -5.19 -4.13
CA ALA A 65 9.62 -4.68 -3.14
C ALA A 65 10.32 -3.69 -2.22
N LEU A 66 9.93 -2.42 -2.30
CA LEU A 66 10.48 -1.35 -1.48
C LEU A 66 9.47 -0.94 -0.41
N ASP A 67 9.92 -0.93 0.85
CA ASP A 67 9.14 -0.44 1.97
C ASP A 67 10.07 0.14 3.05
N ARG A 68 9.59 1.10 3.82
CA ARG A 68 10.36 1.68 4.93
C ARG A 68 10.43 0.77 6.16
N SER A 69 9.50 -0.20 6.30
CA SER A 69 9.43 -1.12 7.44
C SER A 69 10.21 -2.42 7.20
N PRO A 70 11.34 -2.62 7.90
CA PRO A 70 12.05 -3.90 7.85
C PRO A 70 11.22 -5.10 8.33
N ALA A 71 10.26 -4.86 9.25
CA ALA A 71 9.40 -5.90 9.80
C ALA A 71 8.41 -6.41 8.74
N LEU A 72 7.74 -5.51 8.01
CA LEU A 72 6.84 -5.88 6.91
C LEU A 72 7.61 -6.62 5.81
N LEU A 73 8.78 -6.13 5.44
CA LEU A 73 9.63 -6.80 4.44
C LEU A 73 10.17 -8.15 4.91
N ALA A 74 10.37 -8.36 6.22
CA ALA A 74 10.73 -9.68 6.74
C ALA A 74 9.60 -10.69 6.53
N ALA A 75 8.35 -10.28 6.83
CA ALA A 75 7.17 -11.10 6.59
C ALA A 75 6.98 -11.38 5.08
N LEU A 76 7.20 -10.37 4.23
CA LEU A 76 7.16 -10.54 2.77
C LEU A 76 8.19 -11.57 2.30
N ARG A 77 9.46 -11.50 2.76
CA ARG A 77 10.49 -12.47 2.37
C ARG A 77 10.12 -13.91 2.72
N GLU A 78 9.54 -14.13 3.90
CA GLU A 78 9.05 -15.46 4.29
C GLU A 78 7.97 -15.98 3.33
N ARG A 79 7.02 -15.10 2.94
CA ARG A 79 5.91 -15.44 2.04
C ARG A 79 6.34 -15.60 0.58
N ALA A 80 7.39 -14.90 0.17
CA ALA A 80 7.91 -14.92 -1.19
C ALA A 80 8.87 -16.09 -1.48
N THR A 81 8.97 -17.06 -0.57
CA THR A 81 9.88 -18.21 -0.77
C THR A 81 9.59 -18.89 -2.10
N GLY A 82 10.62 -18.98 -2.95
CA GLY A 82 10.53 -19.58 -4.29
C GLY A 82 10.01 -18.64 -5.38
N LEU A 83 9.67 -17.39 -5.06
CA LEU A 83 9.27 -16.37 -6.02
C LEU A 83 10.45 -15.42 -6.34
N PRO A 84 10.46 -14.81 -7.54
CA PRO A 84 11.51 -13.86 -7.96
C PRO A 84 11.32 -12.48 -7.32
N VAL A 85 11.41 -12.42 -5.99
CA VAL A 85 11.22 -11.19 -5.20
C VAL A 85 12.50 -10.81 -4.50
N GLN A 86 12.85 -9.53 -4.58
CA GLN A 86 13.91 -8.90 -3.78
C GLN A 86 13.28 -7.79 -2.93
N THR A 87 13.76 -7.61 -1.70
CA THR A 87 13.23 -6.58 -0.80
C THR A 87 14.29 -5.51 -0.53
N VAL A 88 13.86 -4.25 -0.50
CA VAL A 88 14.69 -3.09 -0.20
C VAL A 88 14.04 -2.28 0.92
N ALA A 89 14.74 -2.17 2.06
CA ALA A 89 14.29 -1.33 3.16
C ALA A 89 14.80 0.10 2.92
N ALA A 90 13.90 0.98 2.47
CA ALA A 90 14.22 2.38 2.19
C ALA A 90 12.97 3.27 2.27
N ASP A 91 13.19 4.56 2.48
CA ASP A 91 12.15 5.57 2.29
C ASP A 91 11.92 5.79 0.79
N ALA A 92 10.66 5.78 0.37
CA ALA A 92 10.30 6.03 -1.03
C ALA A 92 10.74 7.41 -1.54
N ARG A 93 10.96 8.36 -0.64
CA ARG A 93 11.41 9.73 -0.94
C ARG A 93 12.93 9.85 -1.09
N ASP A 94 13.66 8.82 -0.67
CA ASP A 94 15.14 8.82 -0.65
C ASP A 94 15.66 7.38 -0.84
N PHE A 95 15.54 6.87 -2.05
CA PHE A 95 16.11 5.56 -2.40
C PHE A 95 17.01 5.65 -3.64
N ASP A 96 18.01 4.81 -3.66
CA ASP A 96 18.90 4.62 -4.80
C ASP A 96 19.02 3.11 -5.12
N LEU A 97 18.82 2.78 -6.39
CA LEU A 97 18.94 1.41 -6.90
C LEU A 97 19.92 1.41 -8.10
N PRO A 98 21.22 1.58 -7.84
CA PRO A 98 22.20 1.78 -8.90
C PRO A 98 22.24 0.59 -9.86
N GLY A 99 22.28 0.92 -11.17
CA GLY A 99 22.33 -0.07 -12.23
C GLY A 99 21.01 -0.78 -12.51
N ARG A 100 19.93 -0.48 -11.78
CA ARG A 100 18.59 -1.03 -12.06
C ARG A 100 17.77 -0.08 -12.91
N ARG A 101 16.94 -0.68 -13.76
CA ARG A 101 15.91 0.02 -14.54
C ARG A 101 14.66 -0.82 -14.54
N PHE A 102 13.52 -0.18 -14.27
CA PHE A 102 12.22 -0.83 -14.17
C PHE A 102 11.34 -0.46 -15.35
N GLY A 103 10.76 -1.45 -16.01
CA GLY A 103 9.73 -1.23 -17.03
C GLY A 103 8.42 -0.74 -16.41
N LEU A 104 8.21 -1.08 -15.14
CA LEU A 104 6.99 -0.75 -14.40
C LEU A 104 7.33 -0.42 -12.94
N ILE A 105 6.84 0.74 -12.45
CA ILE A 105 6.84 1.11 -11.03
C ILE A 105 5.38 1.21 -10.59
N LEU A 106 5.04 0.51 -9.51
CA LEU A 106 3.71 0.50 -8.91
C LEU A 106 3.74 1.21 -7.56
N VAL A 107 2.74 2.05 -7.31
CA VAL A 107 2.49 2.69 -6.02
C VAL A 107 1.02 2.42 -5.65
N PRO A 108 0.72 1.25 -5.07
CA PRO A 108 -0.65 0.83 -4.78
C PRO A 108 -1.28 1.58 -3.61
N MET A 109 -2.61 1.54 -3.56
CA MET A 109 -3.44 2.13 -2.50
C MET A 109 -3.16 3.63 -2.30
N GLN A 110 -3.13 4.09 -1.07
CA GLN A 110 -2.89 5.48 -0.70
C GLN A 110 -1.42 5.79 -0.38
N THR A 111 -0.48 4.95 -0.82
CA THR A 111 0.95 5.09 -0.48
C THR A 111 1.50 6.48 -0.83
N ALA A 112 1.12 7.04 -1.98
CA ALA A 112 1.56 8.37 -2.40
C ALA A 112 1.03 9.50 -1.49
N GLN A 113 -0.12 9.31 -0.85
CA GLN A 113 -0.72 10.25 0.09
C GLN A 113 -0.07 10.21 1.48
N LEU A 114 0.89 9.29 1.69
CA LEU A 114 1.70 9.17 2.91
C LEU A 114 3.11 9.78 2.76
N PHE A 115 3.42 10.41 1.62
CA PHE A 115 4.76 10.95 1.39
C PHE A 115 5.02 12.30 2.06
N GLY A 116 4.02 12.91 2.70
CA GLY A 116 4.18 14.17 3.44
C GLY A 116 4.16 15.39 2.53
N GLY A 117 3.11 15.49 1.74
CA GLY A 117 2.80 16.66 0.91
C GLY A 117 3.58 16.73 -0.40
N PRO A 118 3.49 17.88 -1.09
CA PRO A 118 4.09 18.08 -2.41
C PRO A 118 5.62 17.88 -2.44
N GLU A 119 6.32 18.28 -1.37
CA GLU A 119 7.79 18.14 -1.28
C GLU A 119 8.19 16.66 -1.22
N GLY A 120 7.48 15.86 -0.41
CA GLY A 120 7.72 14.42 -0.31
C GLY A 120 7.41 13.70 -1.62
N ARG A 121 6.30 14.05 -2.29
CA ARG A 121 5.97 13.50 -3.60
C ARG A 121 6.98 13.91 -4.68
N ALA A 122 7.44 15.16 -4.69
CA ALA A 122 8.50 15.60 -5.60
C ALA A 122 9.81 14.85 -5.38
N ALA A 123 10.17 14.52 -4.12
CA ALA A 123 11.33 13.71 -3.81
C ALA A 123 11.16 12.28 -4.35
N PHE A 124 10.01 11.65 -4.11
CA PHE A 124 9.68 10.33 -4.67
C PHE A 124 9.74 10.32 -6.20
N LEU A 125 9.12 11.29 -6.88
CA LEU A 125 9.10 11.36 -8.34
C LEU A 125 10.52 11.47 -8.92
N ARG A 126 11.45 12.18 -8.27
CA ARG A 126 12.86 12.22 -8.69
C ARG A 126 13.53 10.85 -8.57
N CYS A 127 13.31 10.14 -7.44
CA CYS A 127 13.85 8.79 -7.26
C CYS A 127 13.27 7.82 -8.31
N ALA A 128 11.96 7.88 -8.55
CA ALA A 128 11.28 7.05 -9.55
C ALA A 128 11.82 7.33 -10.97
N ALA A 129 11.99 8.59 -11.35
CA ALA A 129 12.54 8.97 -12.66
C ALA A 129 13.97 8.43 -12.86
N ALA A 130 14.78 8.42 -11.81
CA ALA A 130 16.16 7.93 -11.87
C ALA A 130 16.26 6.42 -12.16
N VAL A 131 15.22 5.63 -11.82
CA VAL A 131 15.23 4.17 -11.98
C VAL A 131 14.22 3.65 -13.00
N LEU A 132 13.34 4.50 -13.53
CA LEU A 132 12.41 4.09 -14.59
C LEU A 132 13.17 3.90 -15.90
N ALA A 133 12.87 2.84 -16.63
CA ALA A 133 13.41 2.60 -17.95
C ALA A 133 12.83 3.59 -18.98
N PRO A 134 13.55 3.94 -20.05
CA PRO A 134 12.97 4.74 -21.14
C PRO A 134 11.69 4.11 -21.67
N GLY A 135 10.59 4.87 -21.70
CA GLY A 135 9.26 4.40 -22.08
C GLY A 135 8.55 3.53 -21.03
N GLY A 136 9.15 3.33 -19.87
CA GLY A 136 8.54 2.65 -18.73
C GLY A 136 7.35 3.41 -18.16
N LEU A 137 6.60 2.76 -17.30
CA LEU A 137 5.40 3.29 -16.66
C LEU A 137 5.56 3.37 -15.14
N LEU A 138 5.24 4.52 -14.57
CA LEU A 138 4.97 4.73 -13.16
C LEU A 138 3.46 4.85 -12.98
N ALA A 139 2.84 3.94 -12.21
CA ALA A 139 1.41 3.90 -11.95
C ALA A 139 1.15 4.12 -10.44
N ILE A 140 0.43 5.19 -10.11
CA ILE A 140 0.21 5.65 -8.74
C ILE A 140 -1.28 5.68 -8.44
N ALA A 141 -1.73 4.83 -7.49
CA ALA A 141 -3.09 4.86 -7.00
C ALA A 141 -3.25 5.91 -5.91
N ILE A 142 -4.38 6.60 -5.93
CA ILE A 142 -4.80 7.55 -4.91
C ILE A 142 -6.29 7.37 -4.59
N ALA A 143 -6.68 7.59 -3.35
CA ALA A 143 -8.08 7.75 -2.96
C ALA A 143 -8.41 9.24 -2.98
N ASP A 144 -9.13 9.67 -4.01
CA ASP A 144 -9.49 11.08 -4.27
C ASP A 144 -10.91 11.43 -3.83
N ALA A 145 -11.65 10.46 -3.27
CA ALA A 145 -13.03 10.60 -2.81
C ALA A 145 -13.23 10.00 -1.41
N LEU A 146 -12.42 10.41 -0.44
CA LEU A 146 -12.65 10.02 0.95
C LEU A 146 -13.84 10.78 1.52
N GLU A 147 -14.89 10.05 1.92
CA GLU A 147 -16.04 10.63 2.59
C GLU A 147 -15.75 10.87 4.08
N THR A 148 -16.06 12.08 4.56
CA THR A 148 -15.96 12.39 5.99
C THR A 148 -17.11 11.75 6.74
N PHE A 149 -16.81 11.12 7.87
CA PHE A 149 -17.82 10.57 8.77
C PHE A 149 -17.34 10.55 10.22
N ASP A 150 -18.31 10.40 11.14
CA ASP A 150 -18.06 10.23 12.56
C ASP A 150 -19.05 9.18 13.08
N GLU A 151 -18.56 8.21 13.85
CA GLU A 151 -19.38 7.12 14.41
C GLU A 151 -20.55 7.60 15.30
N VAL A 152 -20.50 8.84 15.80
CA VAL A 152 -21.61 9.44 16.57
C VAL A 152 -22.79 9.79 15.66
N ARG A 153 -22.55 10.01 14.37
CA ARG A 153 -23.57 10.47 13.41
C ARG A 153 -23.92 9.43 12.35
N CYS A 154 -23.03 8.50 12.08
CA CYS A 154 -23.19 7.48 11.07
C CYS A 154 -22.81 6.11 11.63
N MET A 155 -23.41 5.06 11.11
CA MET A 155 -22.97 3.70 11.41
C MET A 155 -21.58 3.51 10.80
N PRO A 156 -20.57 3.13 11.60
CA PRO A 156 -19.22 2.91 11.07
C PRO A 156 -19.21 1.71 10.11
N PRO A 157 -18.25 1.65 9.19
CA PRO A 157 -18.02 0.47 8.36
C PRO A 157 -17.84 -0.79 9.20
N MET A 158 -18.09 -1.95 8.59
CA MET A 158 -17.78 -3.23 9.23
C MET A 158 -16.29 -3.32 9.52
N PRO A 159 -15.89 -3.95 10.66
CA PRO A 159 -14.49 -4.12 10.97
C PRO A 159 -13.82 -5.12 10.04
N ASP A 160 -12.57 -4.85 9.69
CA ASP A 160 -11.65 -5.88 9.18
C ASP A 160 -11.31 -6.83 10.32
N ILE A 161 -11.52 -8.14 10.14
CA ILE A 161 -11.31 -9.13 11.21
C ILE A 161 -10.41 -10.26 10.72
N ARG A 162 -9.48 -10.66 11.57
CA ARG A 162 -8.61 -11.82 11.34
C ARG A 162 -8.35 -12.59 12.62
N GLU A 163 -8.41 -13.92 12.53
CA GLU A 163 -7.96 -14.81 13.60
C GLU A 163 -6.60 -15.39 13.27
N ILE A 164 -5.66 -15.33 14.21
CA ILE A 164 -4.32 -15.89 14.08
C ILE A 164 -3.96 -16.60 15.41
N ASP A 165 -3.71 -17.90 15.35
CA ASP A 165 -3.37 -18.72 16.52
C ASP A 165 -4.37 -18.59 17.70
N GLY A 166 -5.66 -18.46 17.40
CA GLY A 166 -6.74 -18.30 18.38
C GLY A 166 -6.89 -16.89 18.97
N ILE A 167 -6.12 -15.93 18.48
CA ILE A 167 -6.23 -14.50 18.83
C ILE A 167 -7.03 -13.82 17.73
N VAL A 168 -8.08 -13.09 18.10
CA VAL A 168 -8.89 -12.32 17.16
C VAL A 168 -8.40 -10.88 17.14
N TYR A 169 -8.11 -10.39 15.95
CA TYR A 169 -7.73 -9.01 15.65
C TYR A 169 -8.85 -8.37 14.84
N ALA A 170 -9.32 -7.21 15.26
CA ALA A 170 -10.33 -6.44 14.55
C ALA A 170 -9.89 -4.98 14.44
N SER A 171 -10.02 -4.39 13.25
CA SER A 171 -9.72 -2.99 13.02
C SER A 171 -10.87 -2.35 12.25
N ARG A 172 -11.32 -1.17 12.69
CA ARG A 172 -12.36 -0.42 11.98
C ARG A 172 -12.09 1.07 12.01
N PRO A 173 -12.31 1.81 10.92
CA PRO A 173 -12.33 3.25 10.98
C PRO A 173 -13.57 3.70 11.76
N VAL A 174 -13.39 4.67 12.64
CA VAL A 174 -14.46 5.25 13.46
C VAL A 174 -14.73 6.70 13.12
N SER A 175 -13.80 7.36 12.46
CA SER A 175 -14.03 8.67 11.87
C SER A 175 -13.02 8.98 10.76
N VAL A 176 -13.46 9.82 9.83
CA VAL A 176 -12.62 10.50 8.84
C VAL A 176 -12.89 11.99 8.94
N HIS A 177 -11.88 12.76 9.29
CA HIS A 177 -11.97 14.20 9.43
C HIS A 177 -11.07 14.90 8.43
N GLU A 178 -11.59 15.96 7.80
CA GLU A 178 -10.81 16.88 6.99
C GLU A 178 -9.93 17.76 7.86
N GLU A 179 -8.67 17.91 7.46
CA GLU A 179 -7.72 18.90 7.96
C GLU A 179 -7.24 19.79 6.79
N PRO A 180 -6.64 20.95 7.05
CA PRO A 180 -6.21 21.85 5.97
C PRO A 180 -5.30 21.20 4.92
N ASP A 181 -4.46 20.27 5.33
CA ASP A 181 -3.45 19.65 4.48
C ASP A 181 -3.74 18.17 4.15
N GLY A 182 -4.89 17.63 4.58
CA GLY A 182 -5.22 16.24 4.38
C GLY A 182 -6.43 15.75 5.14
N ALA A 183 -6.63 14.45 5.15
CA ALA A 183 -7.65 13.76 5.93
C ALA A 183 -7.00 12.92 7.02
N VAL A 184 -7.63 12.88 8.20
CA VAL A 184 -7.24 12.02 9.32
C VAL A 184 -8.26 10.91 9.47
N ILE A 185 -7.81 9.70 9.30
CA ILE A 185 -8.59 8.49 9.55
C ILE A 185 -8.24 8.01 10.95
N ARG A 186 -9.24 7.98 11.85
CA ARG A 186 -9.11 7.38 13.19
C ARG A 186 -9.67 5.96 13.14
N ARG A 187 -8.87 5.00 13.57
CA ARG A 187 -9.24 3.58 13.65
C ARG A 187 -9.19 3.09 15.09
N ILE A 188 -10.06 2.16 15.42
CA ILE A 188 -9.99 1.38 16.66
C ILE A 188 -9.52 -0.02 16.30
N ARG A 189 -8.43 -0.44 16.95
CA ARG A 189 -7.85 -1.77 16.87
C ARG A 189 -8.20 -2.54 18.13
N GLU A 190 -8.79 -3.72 17.98
CA GLU A 190 -9.18 -4.59 19.08
C GLU A 190 -8.46 -5.93 18.96
N THR A 191 -7.95 -6.42 20.07
CA THR A 191 -7.37 -7.77 20.17
C THR A 191 -8.10 -8.54 21.25
N VAL A 192 -8.57 -9.76 20.94
CA VAL A 192 -9.13 -10.68 21.94
C VAL A 192 -8.23 -11.92 21.96
N ASP A 193 -7.58 -12.16 23.08
CA ASP A 193 -6.67 -13.30 23.25
C ASP A 193 -7.42 -14.62 23.53
N THR A 194 -6.68 -15.71 23.60
CA THR A 194 -7.21 -17.06 23.84
C THR A 194 -7.89 -17.24 25.21
N THR A 195 -7.70 -16.29 26.14
CA THR A 195 -8.36 -16.28 27.44
C THR A 195 -9.65 -15.44 27.46
N GLY A 196 -9.92 -14.74 26.35
CA GLY A 196 -11.04 -13.80 26.21
C GLY A 196 -10.69 -12.38 26.72
N HIS A 197 -9.43 -12.12 27.05
CA HIS A 197 -9.02 -10.77 27.41
C HIS A 197 -9.00 -9.87 26.19
N ARG A 198 -9.68 -8.70 26.30
CA ARG A 198 -9.83 -7.71 25.22
C ARG A 198 -8.91 -6.52 25.48
N THR A 199 -8.10 -6.18 24.50
CA THR A 199 -7.30 -4.96 24.43
C THR A 199 -7.82 -4.05 23.33
N VAL A 200 -7.85 -2.74 23.57
CA VAL A 200 -8.32 -1.74 22.59
C VAL A 200 -7.24 -0.68 22.44
N GLU A 201 -6.87 -0.37 21.21
CA GLU A 201 -5.88 0.65 20.85
C GLU A 201 -6.47 1.59 19.80
N GLU A 202 -6.01 2.83 19.78
CA GLU A 202 -6.36 3.81 18.77
C GLU A 202 -5.20 3.98 17.79
N ASP A 203 -5.51 4.05 16.49
CA ASP A 203 -4.56 4.32 15.42
C ASP A 203 -5.02 5.51 14.58
N LEU A 204 -4.08 6.36 14.17
CA LEU A 204 -4.33 7.55 13.37
C LEU A 204 -3.50 7.50 12.09
N ILE A 205 -4.19 7.59 10.96
CA ILE A 205 -3.56 7.65 9.64
C ILE A 205 -3.86 9.03 9.06
N ARG A 206 -2.81 9.75 8.66
CA ARG A 206 -2.92 11.01 7.92
C ARG A 206 -2.64 10.78 6.46
N LEU A 207 -3.58 11.16 5.60
CA LEU A 207 -3.44 11.12 4.16
C LEU A 207 -3.41 12.55 3.62
N ASP A 208 -2.42 12.87 2.80
CA ASP A 208 -2.37 14.16 2.10
C ASP A 208 -3.59 14.32 1.19
N HIS A 209 -4.12 15.55 1.07
CA HIS A 209 -5.02 15.89 -0.01
C HIS A 209 -4.29 15.76 -1.34
N LEU A 210 -4.81 14.93 -2.20
CA LEU A 210 -4.22 14.67 -3.50
C LEU A 210 -5.30 14.28 -4.50
N ASP A 211 -5.50 15.13 -5.50
CA ASP A 211 -6.35 14.83 -6.64
C ASP A 211 -5.53 14.42 -7.87
N PRO A 212 -6.14 13.76 -8.85
CA PRO A 212 -5.43 13.29 -10.03
C PRO A 212 -4.73 14.40 -10.82
N ALA A 213 -5.37 15.56 -10.98
CA ALA A 213 -4.82 16.67 -11.77
C ALA A 213 -3.57 17.26 -11.10
N THR A 214 -3.57 17.36 -9.78
CA THR A 214 -2.40 17.78 -8.99
C THR A 214 -1.24 16.80 -9.17
N LEU A 215 -1.50 15.50 -9.05
CA LEU A 215 -0.44 14.48 -9.22
C LEU A 215 0.07 14.40 -10.66
N GLU A 216 -0.80 14.57 -11.66
CA GLU A 216 -0.41 14.68 -13.07
C GLU A 216 0.50 15.90 -13.31
N ALA A 217 0.16 17.06 -12.74
CA ALA A 217 0.97 18.27 -12.85
C ALA A 217 2.34 18.10 -12.15
N GLU A 218 2.38 17.49 -10.95
CA GLU A 218 3.64 17.16 -10.26
C GLU A 218 4.50 16.19 -11.09
N GLY A 219 3.88 15.18 -11.69
CA GLY A 219 4.53 14.23 -12.59
C GLY A 219 5.11 14.91 -13.82
N ALA A 220 4.35 15.80 -14.47
CA ALA A 220 4.82 16.57 -15.62
C ALA A 220 5.99 17.49 -15.24
N ALA A 221 5.94 18.15 -14.08
CA ALA A 221 7.02 18.98 -13.56
C ALA A 221 8.29 18.17 -13.26
N ALA A 222 8.16 16.89 -12.90
CA ALA A 222 9.26 15.96 -12.71
C ALA A 222 9.80 15.33 -14.02
N GLY A 223 9.22 15.71 -15.18
CA GLY A 223 9.67 15.27 -16.50
C GLY A 223 8.96 14.05 -17.08
N PHE A 224 7.93 13.54 -16.40
CA PHE A 224 7.12 12.46 -16.95
C PHE A 224 6.10 12.98 -17.97
N ARG A 225 5.73 12.11 -18.90
CA ARG A 225 4.59 12.33 -19.79
C ARG A 225 3.34 11.71 -19.17
N VAL A 226 2.31 12.52 -18.98
CA VAL A 226 1.02 12.04 -18.47
C VAL A 226 0.34 11.16 -19.52
N ASP A 227 -0.13 10.00 -19.10
CA ASP A 227 -0.95 9.08 -19.89
C ASP A 227 -2.36 9.00 -19.28
N ARG A 228 -3.29 8.36 -19.99
CA ARG A 228 -4.68 8.25 -19.53
C ARG A 228 -4.77 7.51 -18.20
N ALA A 229 -5.30 8.16 -17.18
CA ALA A 229 -5.58 7.56 -15.88
C ALA A 229 -6.51 6.35 -15.98
N ARG A 230 -6.41 5.45 -15.00
CA ARG A 230 -7.28 4.28 -14.82
C ARG A 230 -8.10 4.46 -13.55
N ALA A 231 -9.25 3.82 -13.48
CA ALA A 231 -10.07 3.76 -12.28
C ALA A 231 -10.10 2.34 -11.72
N ILE A 232 -10.08 2.24 -10.40
CA ILE A 232 -10.45 1.05 -9.65
C ILE A 232 -11.81 1.38 -9.04
N PRO A 233 -12.88 0.66 -9.40
CA PRO A 233 -14.22 0.98 -8.94
C PRO A 233 -14.35 0.83 -7.43
N GLU A 234 -15.23 1.62 -6.84
CA GLU A 234 -15.67 1.42 -5.46
C GLU A 234 -16.48 0.12 -5.31
N THR A 235 -16.51 -0.39 -4.10
CA THR A 235 -17.35 -1.52 -3.68
C THR A 235 -18.10 -1.16 -2.43
N ASP A 236 -18.94 -2.08 -1.94
CA ASP A 236 -19.65 -1.88 -0.66
C ASP A 236 -18.69 -1.78 0.55
N GLU A 237 -17.44 -2.24 0.40
CA GLU A 237 -16.44 -2.30 1.48
C GLU A 237 -15.27 -1.31 1.28
N TYR A 238 -14.95 -0.95 0.04
CA TYR A 238 -13.77 -0.17 -0.29
C TYR A 238 -14.10 1.02 -1.16
N VAL A 239 -13.55 2.18 -0.82
CA VAL A 239 -13.59 3.37 -1.67
C VAL A 239 -12.84 3.12 -2.98
N GLY A 240 -13.33 3.69 -4.07
CA GLY A 240 -12.65 3.63 -5.36
C GLY A 240 -11.30 4.35 -5.34
N SER A 241 -10.52 4.13 -6.37
CA SER A 241 -9.23 4.80 -6.54
C SER A 241 -9.03 5.25 -7.97
N THR A 242 -8.41 6.41 -8.14
CA THR A 242 -7.87 6.83 -9.43
C THR A 242 -6.38 6.45 -9.49
N VAL A 243 -5.97 5.85 -10.61
CA VAL A 243 -4.57 5.50 -10.86
C VAL A 243 -4.00 6.42 -11.92
N VAL A 244 -3.14 7.33 -11.49
CA VAL A 244 -2.41 8.24 -12.38
C VAL A 244 -1.28 7.48 -13.05
N MET A 245 -1.13 7.70 -14.36
CA MET A 245 -0.22 6.98 -15.23
C MET A 245 0.83 7.93 -15.80
N LEU A 246 2.09 7.73 -15.45
CA LEU A 246 3.21 8.61 -15.81
C LEU A 246 4.28 7.81 -16.58
N ARG A 247 4.66 8.28 -17.77
CA ARG A 247 5.68 7.63 -18.61
C ARG A 247 7.00 8.37 -18.55
N GLY A 248 8.08 7.59 -18.49
CA GLY A 248 9.44 8.11 -18.60
C GLY A 248 9.92 8.33 -20.04
#